data_23daf2918be07ef52819f06645d23884
#
_entry.id   23daf2918be07ef52819f06645d23884
#
_cell.length_a   1.000
_cell.length_b   1.000
_cell.length_c   1.000
_cell.angle_alpha   90.00
_cell.angle_beta   90.00
_cell.angle_gamma   90.00
#
_symmetry.space_group_name_H-M   'P 1'
#
loop_
_entity.id
_entity.type
_entity.pdbx_description
1 polymer ?
#
loop_
_entity_poly.entity_id
_entity_poly.type
_entity_poly.pdbx_seq_one_letter_code
_entity_poly.pdbx_strand_id
1 'polypeptide(L)'
;LSLHGIILKSRETDKTFGFDDTYVDLARALRQPSRQGRNYREFADARKNLRTIIDGRVQIDDESGRWSFRKGNQKFAIGVTAEGVKKIAILDTLLSNRHLDTRSIIFIDEPESALHPKAISEFMNIIMILAQSGIQFFLASHSYFVIKKLFLLSQQHAMSIPVLSAEGQEWKSNDLIKGMPNNSIIDESISLYEEEVE
;
A
#
# COMPACT_ATOMS: atom_id res chain seq x y z
N LEU A 1 -1.78 0.18 12.66
CA LEU A 1 -2.92 -0.46 13.35
C LEU A 1 -2.61 -0.85 14.79
N SER A 2 -1.41 -1.38 15.10
CA SER A 2 -1.03 -1.83 16.45
C SER A 2 -1.14 -0.72 17.51
N LEU A 3 -0.81 0.51 17.15
CA LEU A 3 -0.81 1.68 18.02
C LEU A 3 -2.10 2.49 17.97
N HIS A 4 -3.07 2.09 17.15
CA HIS A 4 -4.29 2.84 16.90
C HIS A 4 -5.01 3.33 18.18
N GLY A 5 -5.25 2.42 19.13
CA GLY A 5 -5.92 2.77 20.38
C GLY A 5 -5.09 3.70 21.27
N ILE A 6 -3.76 3.55 21.26
CA ILE A 6 -2.84 4.40 22.02
C ILE A 6 -2.82 5.81 21.44
N ILE A 7 -2.75 5.94 20.11
CA ILE A 7 -2.76 7.23 19.41
C ILE A 7 -4.02 8.01 19.75
N LEU A 8 -5.19 7.40 19.62
CA LEU A 8 -6.46 8.07 19.91
C LEU A 8 -6.60 8.41 21.39
N LYS A 9 -6.24 7.51 22.30
CA LYS A 9 -6.29 7.76 23.73
C LYS A 9 -5.39 8.93 24.12
N SER A 10 -4.13 8.91 23.68
CA SER A 10 -3.14 9.95 23.94
C SER A 10 -3.68 11.34 23.55
N ARG A 11 -4.28 11.47 22.38
CA ARG A 11 -4.72 12.77 21.87
C ARG A 11 -6.09 13.20 22.37
N GLU A 12 -7.06 12.30 22.41
CA GLU A 12 -8.46 12.62 22.71
C GLU A 12 -8.78 12.56 24.21
N THR A 13 -8.16 11.65 24.93
CA THR A 13 -8.40 11.43 26.36
C THR A 13 -7.35 12.10 27.22
N ASP A 14 -6.07 11.74 27.01
CA ASP A 14 -4.97 12.20 27.84
C ASP A 14 -4.47 13.59 27.44
N LYS A 15 -4.87 14.10 26.25
CA LYS A 15 -4.48 15.40 25.66
C LYS A 15 -2.97 15.60 25.59
N THR A 16 -2.24 14.52 25.37
CA THR A 16 -0.79 14.52 25.20
C THR A 16 -0.38 14.64 23.74
N PHE A 17 0.77 15.27 23.46
CA PHE A 17 1.29 15.49 22.10
C PHE A 17 2.27 14.39 21.68
N GLY A 18 2.00 13.14 22.04
CA GLY A 18 2.90 12.01 21.79
C GLY A 18 2.98 11.54 20.32
N PHE A 19 2.08 11.99 19.46
CA PHE A 19 2.03 11.58 18.05
C PHE A 19 1.77 12.76 17.13
N ASP A 20 2.35 12.73 15.93
CA ASP A 20 2.08 13.68 14.86
C ASP A 20 0.61 13.64 14.42
N ASP A 21 0.08 14.78 13.97
CA ASP A 21 -1.33 14.91 13.56
C ASP A 21 -1.70 13.97 12.41
N THR A 22 -0.78 13.65 11.51
CA THR A 22 -1.02 12.68 10.42
C THR A 22 -1.36 11.28 10.96
N TYR A 23 -0.70 10.83 12.01
CA TYR A 23 -1.03 9.56 12.67
C TYR A 23 -2.39 9.60 13.35
N VAL A 24 -2.74 10.74 13.96
CA VAL A 24 -4.05 10.92 14.60
C VAL A 24 -5.16 10.91 13.57
N ASP A 25 -5.00 11.62 12.46
CA ASP A 25 -5.98 11.69 11.39
C ASP A 25 -6.15 10.33 10.68
N LEU A 26 -5.07 9.60 10.43
CA LEU A 26 -5.13 8.23 9.93
C LEU A 26 -5.87 7.31 10.92
N ALA A 27 -5.59 7.42 12.22
CA ALA A 27 -6.26 6.61 13.23
C ALA A 27 -7.78 6.91 13.28
N ARG A 28 -8.18 8.16 13.15
CA ARG A 28 -9.60 8.58 13.05
C ARG A 28 -10.25 8.05 11.77
N ALA A 29 -9.57 8.20 10.64
CA ALA A 29 -10.05 7.68 9.36
C ALA A 29 -10.31 6.18 9.40
N LEU A 30 -9.39 5.40 9.97
CA LEU A 30 -9.53 3.95 10.10
C LEU A 30 -10.68 3.51 11.02
N ARG A 31 -11.10 4.36 11.96
CA ARG A 31 -12.21 4.06 12.90
C ARG A 31 -13.59 4.29 12.30
N GLN A 32 -13.67 4.97 11.16
CA GLN A 32 -14.95 5.18 10.52
C GLN A 32 -15.59 3.85 10.08
N PRO A 33 -16.90 3.67 10.29
CA PRO A 33 -17.57 2.44 9.90
C PRO A 33 -17.56 2.26 8.38
N SER A 34 -17.53 1.02 7.94
CA SER A 34 -17.70 0.68 6.53
C SER A 34 -19.04 1.20 6.03
N ARG A 35 -19.03 1.92 4.90
CA ARG A 35 -20.23 2.47 4.29
C ARG A 35 -20.65 1.61 3.10
N GLN A 36 -21.93 1.25 3.04
CA GLN A 36 -22.54 0.58 1.89
C GLN A 36 -23.14 1.60 0.92
N GLY A 37 -23.21 1.29 -0.38
CA GLY A 37 -23.86 2.11 -1.39
C GLY A 37 -23.28 1.95 -2.80
N ARG A 38 -23.77 2.73 -3.76
CA ARG A 38 -23.51 2.55 -5.20
C ARG A 38 -22.03 2.60 -5.58
N ASN A 39 -21.23 3.48 -4.95
CA ASN A 39 -19.78 3.59 -5.18
C ASN A 39 -18.97 2.47 -4.50
N TYR A 40 -19.61 1.60 -3.73
CA TYR A 40 -18.97 0.42 -3.16
C TYR A 40 -18.52 -0.57 -4.25
N ARG A 41 -19.19 -0.58 -5.40
CA ARG A 41 -18.85 -1.45 -6.53
C ARG A 41 -17.56 -1.03 -7.23
N GLU A 42 -17.24 0.25 -7.26
CA GLU A 42 -16.07 0.80 -7.97
C GLU A 42 -14.74 0.18 -7.49
N PHE A 43 -14.63 -0.06 -6.16
CA PHE A 43 -13.42 -0.64 -5.57
C PHE A 43 -13.63 -2.08 -5.06
N ALA A 44 -14.74 -2.71 -5.38
CA ALA A 44 -15.08 -4.03 -4.83
C ALA A 44 -14.06 -5.10 -5.22
N ASP A 45 -13.63 -5.11 -6.48
CA ASP A 45 -12.65 -6.06 -7.00
C ASP A 45 -11.25 -5.79 -6.43
N ALA A 46 -10.84 -4.53 -6.36
CA ALA A 46 -9.57 -4.15 -5.74
C ALA A 46 -9.53 -4.60 -4.27
N ARG A 47 -10.61 -4.37 -3.51
CA ARG A 47 -10.72 -4.80 -2.12
C ARG A 47 -10.74 -6.32 -1.95
N LYS A 48 -11.42 -7.03 -2.84
CA LYS A 48 -11.41 -8.51 -2.86
C LYS A 48 -9.99 -9.02 -3.07
N ASN A 49 -9.26 -8.44 -4.03
CA ASN A 49 -7.90 -8.82 -4.33
C ASN A 49 -6.93 -8.49 -3.17
N LEU A 50 -7.07 -7.32 -2.51
CA LEU A 50 -6.29 -6.99 -1.31
C LEU A 50 -6.44 -8.06 -0.22
N ARG A 51 -7.66 -8.51 0.04
CA ARG A 51 -7.94 -9.57 1.01
C ARG A 51 -7.38 -10.93 0.60
N THR A 52 -7.35 -11.22 -0.70
CA THR A 52 -6.73 -12.44 -1.23
C THR A 52 -5.22 -12.45 -1.00
N ILE A 53 -4.52 -11.31 -1.17
CA ILE A 53 -3.08 -11.20 -0.93
C ILE A 53 -2.74 -11.57 0.52
N ILE A 54 -3.51 -11.08 1.49
CA ILE A 54 -3.25 -11.34 2.91
C ILE A 54 -3.91 -12.63 3.41
N ASP A 55 -4.66 -13.32 2.54
CA ASP A 55 -5.42 -14.54 2.87
C ASP A 55 -6.26 -14.37 4.16
N GLY A 56 -6.97 -13.24 4.23
CA GLY A 56 -7.75 -12.91 5.41
C GLY A 56 -8.34 -11.51 5.39
N ARG A 57 -8.76 -11.06 6.55
CA ARG A 57 -9.30 -9.71 6.75
C ARG A 57 -8.89 -9.12 8.09
N VAL A 58 -8.70 -7.83 8.13
CA VAL A 58 -8.49 -7.08 9.36
C VAL A 58 -9.81 -6.39 9.72
N GLN A 59 -10.16 -6.42 10.99
CA GLN A 59 -11.39 -5.83 11.53
C GLN A 59 -11.19 -5.36 12.95
N ILE A 60 -12.02 -4.41 13.38
CA ILE A 60 -12.13 -4.07 14.79
C ILE A 60 -12.97 -5.17 15.46
N ASP A 61 -12.52 -5.65 16.58
CA ASP A 61 -13.23 -6.60 17.41
C ASP A 61 -14.28 -5.88 18.23
N ASP A 62 -15.54 -6.29 18.11
CA ASP A 62 -16.67 -5.60 18.72
C ASP A 62 -16.63 -5.63 20.27
N GLU A 63 -16.05 -6.68 20.87
CA GLU A 63 -15.98 -6.82 22.31
C GLU A 63 -14.81 -6.03 22.92
N SER A 64 -13.64 -6.12 22.32
CA SER A 64 -12.43 -5.50 22.84
C SER A 64 -12.13 -4.11 22.27
N GLY A 65 -12.79 -3.70 21.17
CA GLY A 65 -12.49 -2.48 20.41
C GLY A 65 -11.10 -2.46 19.77
N ARG A 66 -10.41 -3.62 19.72
CA ARG A 66 -9.05 -3.73 19.21
C ARG A 66 -9.04 -4.28 17.78
N TRP A 67 -8.03 -3.90 17.02
CA TRP A 67 -7.80 -4.47 15.72
C TRP A 67 -7.35 -5.92 15.81
N SER A 68 -7.97 -6.78 14.99
CA SER A 68 -7.65 -8.21 14.87
C SER A 68 -7.54 -8.61 13.40
N PHE A 69 -6.68 -9.57 13.12
CA PHE A 69 -6.58 -10.24 11.82
C PHE A 69 -7.29 -11.59 11.89
N ARG A 70 -8.18 -11.85 10.95
CA ARG A 70 -8.90 -13.12 10.85
C ARG A 70 -8.51 -13.85 9.58
N LYS A 71 -8.05 -15.10 9.75
CA LYS A 71 -7.73 -16.03 8.67
C LYS A 71 -8.54 -17.32 8.89
N GLY A 72 -9.49 -17.57 8.00
CA GLY A 72 -10.46 -18.65 8.21
C GLY A 72 -11.20 -18.50 9.56
N ASN A 73 -11.11 -19.53 10.40
CA ASN A 73 -11.68 -19.53 11.74
C ASN A 73 -10.74 -19.02 12.85
N GLN A 74 -9.50 -18.70 12.50
CA GLN A 74 -8.51 -18.24 13.46
C GLN A 74 -8.51 -16.70 13.55
N LYS A 75 -8.31 -16.20 14.76
CA LYS A 75 -8.24 -14.76 15.06
C LYS A 75 -6.92 -14.47 15.75
N PHE A 76 -6.22 -13.48 15.25
CA PHE A 76 -4.91 -13.04 15.74
C PHE A 76 -4.98 -11.58 16.15
N ALA A 77 -4.28 -11.22 17.23
CA ALA A 77 -4.09 -9.82 17.57
C ALA A 77 -3.27 -9.14 16.46
N ILE A 78 -3.63 -7.91 16.09
CA ILE A 78 -2.94 -7.20 14.98
C ILE A 78 -1.46 -6.96 15.29
N GLY A 79 -1.08 -6.86 16.56
CA GLY A 79 0.30 -6.65 16.99
C GLY A 79 1.26 -7.76 16.57
N VAL A 80 0.79 -9.01 16.51
CA VAL A 80 1.60 -10.17 16.11
C VAL A 80 1.48 -10.49 14.62
N THR A 81 0.77 -9.68 13.86
CA THR A 81 0.57 -9.87 12.42
C THR A 81 1.70 -9.18 11.65
N ALA A 82 2.12 -9.76 10.52
CA ALA A 82 3.18 -9.22 9.67
C ALA A 82 2.86 -7.79 9.20
N GLU A 83 3.88 -6.94 9.08
CA GLU A 83 3.72 -5.53 8.70
C GLU A 83 3.09 -5.38 7.30
N GLY A 84 3.43 -6.24 6.33
CA GLY A 84 2.82 -6.23 5.01
C GLY A 84 1.30 -6.44 5.04
N VAL A 85 0.81 -7.30 5.94
CA VAL A 85 -0.64 -7.49 6.18
C VAL A 85 -1.28 -6.21 6.70
N LYS A 86 -0.60 -5.49 7.60
CA LYS A 86 -1.10 -4.22 8.17
C LYS A 86 -1.19 -3.13 7.12
N LYS A 87 -0.19 -3.00 6.22
CA LYS A 87 -0.20 -2.03 5.11
C LYS A 87 -1.39 -2.27 4.17
N ILE A 88 -1.57 -3.51 3.73
CA ILE A 88 -2.68 -3.89 2.84
C ILE A 88 -4.04 -3.67 3.52
N ALA A 89 -4.14 -4.00 4.81
CA ALA A 89 -5.37 -3.82 5.57
C ALA A 89 -5.76 -2.36 5.78
N ILE A 90 -4.78 -1.46 5.92
CA ILE A 90 -5.03 -0.01 5.97
C ILE A 90 -5.71 0.43 4.67
N LEU A 91 -5.17 0.07 3.51
CA LEU A 91 -5.74 0.42 2.22
C LEU A 91 -7.17 -0.15 2.05
N ASP A 92 -7.39 -1.48 2.34
CA ASP A 92 -8.74 -2.07 2.29
C ASP A 92 -9.72 -1.34 3.20
N THR A 93 -9.31 -0.95 4.40
CA THR A 93 -10.15 -0.24 5.37
C THR A 93 -10.54 1.15 4.86
N LEU A 94 -9.58 1.93 4.36
CA LEU A 94 -9.82 3.27 3.85
C LEU A 94 -10.70 3.29 2.59
N LEU A 95 -10.59 2.27 1.74
CA LEU A 95 -11.52 2.05 0.63
C LEU A 95 -12.90 1.63 1.13
N SER A 96 -12.96 0.80 2.18
CA SER A 96 -14.21 0.28 2.76
C SER A 96 -15.08 1.34 3.40
N ASN A 97 -14.47 2.26 4.11
CA ASN A 97 -15.18 3.33 4.81
C ASN A 97 -15.37 4.59 3.96
N ARG A 98 -14.93 4.53 2.69
CA ARG A 98 -14.99 5.63 1.72
C ARG A 98 -14.20 6.88 2.14
N HIS A 99 -13.15 6.67 2.89
CA HIS A 99 -12.19 7.74 3.15
C HIS A 99 -11.39 8.06 1.89
N LEU A 100 -11.15 7.04 1.05
CA LEU A 100 -10.55 7.16 -0.29
C LEU A 100 -11.64 7.16 -1.37
N ASP A 101 -11.52 8.09 -2.29
CA ASP A 101 -12.34 8.22 -3.50
C ASP A 101 -11.44 8.47 -4.73
N THR A 102 -12.04 8.63 -5.92
CA THR A 102 -11.34 8.85 -7.18
C THR A 102 -10.56 10.17 -7.27
N ARG A 103 -10.62 11.03 -6.26
CA ARG A 103 -9.87 12.29 -6.16
C ARG A 103 -8.76 12.22 -5.12
N SER A 104 -8.61 11.06 -4.48
CA SER A 104 -7.62 10.88 -3.41
C SER A 104 -6.21 10.81 -3.98
N ILE A 105 -5.26 11.34 -3.20
CA ILE A 105 -3.83 11.23 -3.45
C ILE A 105 -3.23 10.38 -2.33
N ILE A 106 -2.47 9.35 -2.69
CA ILE A 106 -1.90 8.39 -1.75
C ILE A 106 -0.38 8.36 -1.92
N PHE A 107 0.34 8.55 -0.83
CA PHE A 107 1.79 8.38 -0.75
C PHE A 107 2.09 7.07 -0.04
N ILE A 108 2.89 6.20 -0.66
CA ILE A 108 3.32 4.93 -0.07
C ILE A 108 4.84 4.86 -0.14
N ASP A 109 5.45 4.79 1.03
CA ASP A 109 6.88 4.54 1.17
C ASP A 109 7.13 3.04 1.33
N GLU A 110 8.07 2.51 0.55
CA GLU A 110 8.44 1.09 0.50
C GLU A 110 7.21 0.16 0.43
N PRO A 111 6.40 0.22 -0.65
CA PRO A 111 5.24 -0.65 -0.80
C PRO A 111 5.57 -2.14 -0.71
N GLU A 112 6.79 -2.52 -1.05
CA GLU A 112 7.34 -3.88 -0.99
C GLU A 112 7.70 -4.36 0.42
N SER A 113 7.93 -3.46 1.35
CA SER A 113 8.44 -3.80 2.68
C SER A 113 7.57 -4.85 3.37
N ALA A 114 8.23 -5.94 3.84
CA ALA A 114 7.62 -7.09 4.49
C ALA A 114 6.58 -7.87 3.66
N LEU A 115 6.64 -7.76 2.33
CA LEU A 115 5.85 -8.56 1.40
C LEU A 115 6.70 -9.58 0.64
N HIS A 116 6.13 -10.76 0.39
CA HIS A 116 6.70 -11.75 -0.51
C HIS A 116 6.66 -11.21 -1.96
N PRO A 117 7.65 -11.51 -2.84
CA PRO A 117 7.68 -11.01 -4.23
C PRO A 117 6.38 -11.19 -5.01
N LYS A 118 5.70 -12.33 -4.85
CA LYS A 118 4.38 -12.55 -5.45
C LYS A 118 3.34 -11.55 -4.95
N ALA A 119 3.32 -11.28 -3.64
CA ALA A 119 2.40 -10.32 -3.05
C ALA A 119 2.69 -8.87 -3.50
N ILE A 120 3.97 -8.52 -3.71
CA ILE A 120 4.37 -7.23 -4.32
C ILE A 120 3.75 -7.10 -5.71
N SER A 121 3.90 -8.11 -6.56
CA SER A 121 3.35 -8.10 -7.91
C SER A 121 1.82 -7.94 -7.93
N GLU A 122 1.13 -8.65 -7.04
CA GLU A 122 -0.33 -8.56 -6.91
C GLU A 122 -0.76 -7.19 -6.36
N PHE A 123 -0.01 -6.64 -5.41
CA PHE A 123 -0.27 -5.32 -4.84
C PHE A 123 -0.09 -4.21 -5.88
N MET A 124 0.94 -4.28 -6.73
CA MET A 124 1.12 -3.33 -7.84
C MET A 124 -0.02 -3.42 -8.87
N ASN A 125 -0.56 -4.62 -9.15
CA ASN A 125 -1.75 -4.75 -9.98
C ASN A 125 -2.95 -4.00 -9.40
N ILE A 126 -3.14 -4.08 -8.08
CA ILE A 126 -4.25 -3.39 -7.41
C ILE A 126 -4.05 -1.88 -7.45
N ILE A 127 -2.83 -1.40 -7.20
CA ILE A 127 -2.49 0.03 -7.33
C ILE A 127 -2.81 0.52 -8.74
N MET A 128 -2.46 -0.25 -9.78
CA MET A 128 -2.80 0.08 -11.18
C MET A 128 -4.31 0.20 -11.39
N ILE A 129 -5.10 -0.76 -10.91
CA ILE A 129 -6.57 -0.73 -11.03
C ILE A 129 -7.15 0.52 -10.34
N LEU A 130 -6.66 0.84 -9.15
CA LEU A 130 -7.10 2.01 -8.40
C LEU A 130 -6.66 3.32 -9.08
N ALA A 131 -5.47 3.35 -9.66
CA ALA A 131 -4.98 4.51 -10.42
C ALA A 131 -5.82 4.75 -11.69
N GLN A 132 -6.18 3.69 -12.41
CA GLN A 132 -7.10 3.77 -13.54
C GLN A 132 -8.50 4.26 -13.15
N SER A 133 -8.91 4.02 -11.91
CA SER A 133 -10.17 4.54 -11.36
C SER A 133 -10.07 6.01 -10.91
N GLY A 134 -8.91 6.65 -11.00
CA GLY A 134 -8.69 8.07 -10.72
C GLY A 134 -7.94 8.39 -9.43
N ILE A 135 -7.61 7.39 -8.59
CA ILE A 135 -6.76 7.63 -7.40
C ILE A 135 -5.33 7.88 -7.86
N GLN A 136 -4.72 8.96 -7.40
CA GLN A 136 -3.33 9.27 -7.69
C GLN A 136 -2.40 8.64 -6.64
N PHE A 137 -1.36 7.94 -7.11
CA PHE A 137 -0.35 7.32 -6.23
C PHE A 137 1.02 7.95 -6.44
N PHE A 138 1.72 8.17 -5.32
CA PHE A 138 3.14 8.44 -5.27
C PHE A 138 3.81 7.32 -4.48
N LEU A 139 4.73 6.61 -5.13
CA LEU A 139 5.42 5.48 -4.55
C LEU A 139 6.90 5.81 -4.42
N ALA A 140 7.47 5.67 -3.23
CA ALA A 140 8.90 5.66 -3.02
C ALA A 140 9.36 4.21 -2.83
N SER A 141 10.29 3.73 -3.64
CA SER A 141 10.74 2.34 -3.62
C SER A 141 12.19 2.23 -4.07
N HIS A 142 12.90 1.29 -3.48
CA HIS A 142 14.22 0.86 -3.91
C HIS A 142 14.25 -0.59 -4.42
N SER A 143 13.08 -1.15 -4.74
CA SER A 143 12.93 -2.53 -5.17
C SER A 143 12.87 -2.67 -6.68
N TYR A 144 13.79 -3.47 -7.25
CA TYR A 144 13.71 -3.89 -8.65
C TYR A 144 12.35 -4.53 -9.00
N PHE A 145 11.78 -5.35 -8.10
CA PHE A 145 10.47 -5.99 -8.33
C PHE A 145 9.34 -4.98 -8.52
N VAL A 146 9.34 -3.90 -7.75
CA VAL A 146 8.35 -2.82 -7.88
C VAL A 146 8.52 -2.12 -9.22
N ILE A 147 9.74 -1.67 -9.55
CA ILE A 147 10.01 -0.95 -10.79
C ILE A 147 9.69 -1.82 -12.00
N LYS A 148 10.16 -3.09 -12.01
CA LYS A 148 9.92 -4.03 -13.09
C LYS A 148 8.43 -4.32 -13.28
N LYS A 149 7.70 -4.51 -12.18
CA LYS A 149 6.26 -4.77 -12.25
C LYS A 149 5.50 -3.56 -12.77
N LEU A 150 5.81 -2.35 -12.31
CA LEU A 150 5.20 -1.11 -12.80
C LEU A 150 5.53 -0.87 -14.28
N PHE A 151 6.76 -1.17 -14.73
CA PHE A 151 7.10 -1.14 -16.15
C PHE A 151 6.19 -2.05 -16.97
N LEU A 152 6.05 -3.32 -16.57
CA LEU A 152 5.19 -4.28 -17.27
C LEU A 152 3.72 -3.81 -17.31
N LEU A 153 3.22 -3.25 -16.22
CA LEU A 153 1.87 -2.70 -16.15
C LEU A 153 1.71 -1.45 -17.02
N SER A 154 2.70 -0.57 -17.05
CA SER A 154 2.73 0.60 -17.95
C SER A 154 2.60 0.18 -19.41
N GLN A 155 3.37 -0.84 -19.84
CA GLN A 155 3.28 -1.38 -21.21
C GLN A 155 1.94 -2.04 -21.47
N GLN A 156 1.44 -2.88 -20.55
CA GLN A 156 0.20 -3.62 -20.71
C GLN A 156 -1.03 -2.71 -20.83
N HIS A 157 -1.04 -1.61 -20.07
CA HIS A 157 -2.19 -0.69 -20.01
C HIS A 157 -1.98 0.60 -20.81
N ALA A 158 -0.86 0.72 -21.55
CA ALA A 158 -0.46 1.93 -22.27
C ALA A 158 -0.54 3.20 -21.40
N MET A 159 -0.12 3.09 -20.13
CA MET A 159 -0.24 4.13 -19.12
C MET A 159 1.12 4.74 -18.81
N SER A 160 1.23 6.06 -18.91
CA SER A 160 2.41 6.83 -18.47
C SER A 160 2.58 6.69 -16.95
N ILE A 161 3.77 6.26 -16.53
CA ILE A 161 4.16 6.23 -15.12
C ILE A 161 5.51 6.95 -15.01
N PRO A 162 5.50 8.24 -14.62
CA PRO A 162 6.71 9.01 -14.40
C PRO A 162 7.55 8.42 -13.26
N VAL A 163 8.86 8.35 -13.46
CA VAL A 163 9.82 7.91 -12.45
C VAL A 163 10.87 8.99 -12.26
N LEU A 164 11.12 9.34 -11.02
CA LEU A 164 12.21 10.20 -10.60
C LEU A 164 13.27 9.34 -9.91
N SER A 165 14.48 9.32 -10.44
CA SER A 165 15.62 8.57 -9.88
C SER A 165 16.71 9.55 -9.43
N ALA A 166 17.23 9.36 -8.22
CA ALA A 166 18.39 10.09 -7.72
C ALA A 166 19.68 9.40 -8.20
N GLU A 167 20.59 10.16 -8.81
CA GLU A 167 21.94 9.73 -9.13
C GLU A 167 22.94 10.74 -8.56
N GLY A 168 23.57 10.38 -7.45
CA GLY A 168 24.43 11.31 -6.71
C GLY A 168 23.63 12.52 -6.21
N GLN A 169 23.94 13.72 -6.75
CA GLN A 169 23.23 14.97 -6.41
C GLN A 169 22.18 15.38 -7.45
N GLU A 170 22.02 14.62 -8.53
CA GLU A 170 21.10 14.96 -9.62
C GLU A 170 19.86 14.07 -9.60
N TRP A 171 18.76 14.62 -10.09
CA TRP A 171 17.50 13.90 -10.28
C TRP A 171 17.25 13.71 -11.77
N LYS A 172 17.04 12.47 -12.19
CA LYS A 172 16.64 12.13 -13.56
C LYS A 172 15.17 11.76 -13.62
N SER A 173 14.48 12.28 -14.63
CA SER A 173 13.08 11.95 -14.92
C SER A 173 12.99 11.01 -16.11
N ASN A 174 12.28 9.91 -15.92
CA ASN A 174 11.98 8.91 -16.95
C ASN A 174 10.47 8.63 -16.96
N ASP A 175 10.02 7.89 -17.96
CA ASP A 175 8.65 7.40 -18.01
C ASP A 175 8.67 5.91 -18.39
N LEU A 176 8.06 5.06 -17.58
CA LEU A 176 8.06 3.61 -17.78
C LEU A 176 7.38 3.19 -19.09
N ILE A 177 6.49 3.98 -19.65
CA ILE A 177 5.92 3.68 -20.97
C ILE A 177 6.97 3.74 -22.08
N LYS A 178 8.03 4.52 -21.90
CA LYS A 178 9.13 4.67 -22.86
C LYS A 178 10.24 3.62 -22.68
N GLY A 179 10.30 2.98 -21.52
CA GLY A 179 11.30 1.97 -21.17
C GLY A 179 11.61 1.90 -19.70
N MET A 180 12.48 0.97 -19.33
CA MET A 180 13.03 0.90 -17.97
C MET A 180 13.92 2.11 -17.71
N PRO A 181 13.88 2.69 -16.50
CA PRO A 181 14.81 3.76 -16.16
C PRO A 181 16.24 3.24 -16.07
N ASN A 182 17.20 4.07 -16.41
CA ASN A 182 18.61 3.79 -16.13
C ASN A 182 18.93 4.37 -14.76
N ASN A 183 19.12 3.51 -13.76
CA ASN A 183 19.44 3.88 -12.39
C ASN A 183 20.18 2.76 -11.67
N SER A 184 20.79 3.06 -10.54
CA SER A 184 21.60 2.13 -9.75
C SER A 184 20.89 0.81 -9.36
N ILE A 185 19.56 0.82 -9.20
CA ILE A 185 18.78 -0.39 -8.87
C ILE A 185 18.76 -1.35 -10.07
N ILE A 186 18.59 -0.80 -11.27
CA ILE A 186 18.57 -1.59 -12.51
C ILE A 186 19.98 -2.09 -12.84
N ASP A 187 20.99 -1.21 -12.71
CA ASP A 187 22.39 -1.54 -12.98
C ASP A 187 22.86 -2.68 -12.07
N GLU A 188 22.58 -2.61 -10.76
CA GLU A 188 22.91 -3.68 -9.82
C GLU A 188 22.18 -4.98 -10.15
N SER A 189 20.93 -4.92 -10.57
CA SER A 189 20.17 -6.11 -10.94
C SER A 189 20.72 -6.77 -12.21
N ILE A 190 21.25 -6.00 -13.14
CA ILE A 190 21.93 -6.51 -14.34
C ILE A 190 23.27 -7.14 -13.95
N SER A 191 24.08 -6.47 -13.12
CA SER A 191 25.37 -6.97 -12.64
C SER A 191 25.24 -8.34 -11.96
N LEU A 192 24.28 -8.48 -11.05
CA LEU A 192 24.02 -9.75 -10.37
C LEU A 192 23.57 -10.87 -11.33
N TYR A 193 22.81 -10.52 -12.38
CA TYR A 193 22.45 -11.51 -13.40
C TYR A 193 23.64 -11.93 -14.25
N GLU A 194 24.53 -11.01 -14.60
CA GLU A 194 25.76 -11.31 -15.35
C GLU A 194 26.69 -12.22 -14.55
N GLU A 195 26.84 -11.97 -13.23
CA GLU A 195 27.61 -12.85 -12.34
C GLU A 195 27.04 -14.28 -12.24
N GLU A 196 25.72 -14.46 -12.39
CA GLU A 196 25.08 -15.79 -12.36
C GLU A 196 25.38 -16.61 -13.64
N VAL A 197 25.62 -15.93 -14.77
CA VAL A 197 25.75 -16.57 -16.09
C VAL A 197 27.19 -16.85 -16.44
N GLU A 198 28.18 -16.24 -15.74
CA GLU A 198 29.62 -16.54 -15.85
C GLU A 198 29.99 -17.83 -15.08
#